data_669df37c74d11fe98293f8324784617b
#
_entry.id   669df37c74d11fe98293f8324784617b
#
_cell.length_a   1.000
_cell.length_b   1.000
_cell.length_c   1.000
_cell.angle_alpha   90.00
_cell.angle_beta   90.00
_cell.angle_gamma   90.00
#
_symmetry.space_group_name_H-M   'P 1'
#
loop_
_entity.id
_entity.type
_entity.pdbx_description
1 polymer ?
#
loop_
_entity_poly.entity_id
_entity_poly.type
_entity_poly.pdbx_seq_one_letter_code
_entity_poly.pdbx_strand_id
1 'polypeptide(L)'
;MNVHAATAMPQGEQSMDAPMYAQARDLMVDDQLRPSEITDSRILDLMRHLPREHCVRPDLHNAAYADTSLPLTPGRVLPQPLLTARLVQAAKPSAGQHVLVVGAATGYTAALFARLGLRVTALESDIELIQTGKAFCAAHAPSVVWKQGPLSQGDAESAPYDLIYFDGCIAALPAFCAAQLTGHGRIVGLLQTGHSLPEAFSAVREPGYSKPFRVTPLFEAQAPLLPSMAPESSFSF
;
A
#
# COMPACT_ATOMS: atom_id res chain seq x y z
N MET A 1 -31.75 -54.63 -0.89
CA MET A 1 -30.91 -53.96 0.14
C MET A 1 -30.05 -52.94 -0.59
N ASN A 2 -30.51 -51.70 -0.62
CA ASN A 2 -29.75 -50.59 -1.24
C ASN A 2 -29.01 -49.83 -0.12
N VAL A 3 -27.71 -49.90 -0.15
CA VAL A 3 -26.85 -49.13 0.74
C VAL A 3 -26.57 -47.81 0.05
N HIS A 4 -27.17 -46.70 0.52
CA HIS A 4 -26.86 -45.36 0.10
C HIS A 4 -25.49 -44.97 0.71
N ALA A 5 -24.48 -44.81 -0.14
CA ALA A 5 -23.24 -44.16 0.24
C ALA A 5 -23.50 -42.67 0.38
N ALA A 6 -23.47 -42.16 1.59
CA ALA A 6 -23.48 -40.72 1.85
C ALA A 6 -22.11 -40.15 1.46
N THR A 7 -22.08 -39.39 0.38
CA THR A 7 -20.91 -38.59 -0.02
C THR A 7 -20.75 -37.48 1.01
N ALA A 8 -19.67 -37.55 1.80
CA ALA A 8 -19.30 -36.47 2.71
C ALA A 8 -18.91 -35.22 1.89
N MET A 9 -19.64 -34.14 2.11
CA MET A 9 -19.28 -32.81 1.59
C MET A 9 -17.93 -32.39 2.19
N PRO A 10 -17.04 -31.70 1.43
CA PRO A 10 -15.81 -31.15 1.99
C PRO A 10 -16.20 -30.16 3.08
N GLN A 11 -15.58 -30.32 4.26
CA GLN A 11 -15.73 -29.38 5.37
C GLN A 11 -15.22 -28.01 4.91
N GLY A 12 -16.11 -27.01 4.90
CA GLY A 12 -15.75 -25.64 4.57
C GLY A 12 -14.59 -25.17 5.46
N GLU A 13 -13.64 -24.47 4.87
CA GLU A 13 -12.58 -23.78 5.57
C GLU A 13 -13.22 -22.93 6.69
N GLN A 14 -12.92 -23.29 7.92
CA GLN A 14 -13.40 -22.56 9.08
C GLN A 14 -12.68 -21.20 9.08
N SER A 15 -13.44 -20.12 9.01
CA SER A 15 -12.91 -18.77 9.22
C SER A 15 -12.26 -18.70 10.59
N MET A 16 -11.04 -18.13 10.66
CA MET A 16 -10.37 -17.88 11.94
C MET A 16 -11.22 -16.93 12.80
N ASP A 17 -11.17 -17.13 14.11
CA ASP A 17 -11.76 -16.18 15.06
C ASP A 17 -10.81 -15.02 15.41
N ALA A 18 -11.28 -14.01 16.11
CA ALA A 18 -10.49 -12.82 16.46
C ALA A 18 -9.18 -13.11 17.23
N PRO A 19 -9.11 -14.07 18.18
CA PRO A 19 -7.85 -14.47 18.81
C PRO A 19 -6.86 -15.11 17.84
N MET A 20 -7.33 -15.91 16.86
CA MET A 20 -6.45 -16.50 15.86
C MET A 20 -5.86 -15.45 14.91
N TYR A 21 -6.63 -14.43 14.54
CA TYR A 21 -6.10 -13.30 13.77
C TYR A 21 -5.06 -12.49 14.55
N ALA A 22 -5.26 -12.29 15.86
CA ALA A 22 -4.26 -11.64 16.70
C ALA A 22 -2.95 -12.43 16.73
N GLN A 23 -3.01 -13.75 16.90
CA GLN A 23 -1.82 -14.62 16.83
C GLN A 23 -1.17 -14.58 15.45
N ALA A 24 -1.94 -14.59 14.36
CA ALA A 24 -1.40 -14.50 13.00
C ALA A 24 -0.67 -13.16 12.75
N ARG A 25 -1.16 -12.04 13.32
CA ARG A 25 -0.46 -10.75 13.31
C ARG A 25 0.87 -10.80 14.04
N ASP A 26 0.89 -11.41 15.22
CA ASP A 26 2.12 -11.58 16.00
C ASP A 26 3.16 -12.38 15.24
N LEU A 27 2.78 -13.53 14.68
CA LEU A 27 3.66 -14.38 13.86
C LEU A 27 4.15 -13.63 12.60
N MET A 28 3.29 -12.90 11.89
CA MET A 28 3.70 -12.05 10.76
C MET A 28 4.81 -11.09 11.18
N VAL A 29 4.68 -10.42 12.31
CA VAL A 29 5.71 -9.46 12.76
C VAL A 29 6.98 -10.18 13.21
N ASP A 30 6.88 -11.26 13.97
CA ASP A 30 8.05 -11.91 14.57
C ASP A 30 8.82 -12.79 13.58
N ASP A 31 8.11 -13.48 12.66
CA ASP A 31 8.69 -14.48 11.77
C ASP A 31 8.93 -13.96 10.35
N GLN A 32 8.24 -12.88 9.93
CA GLN A 32 8.40 -12.31 8.58
C GLN A 32 9.09 -10.94 8.61
N LEU A 33 8.58 -9.99 9.41
CA LEU A 33 9.04 -8.61 9.32
C LEU A 33 10.37 -8.38 10.03
N ARG A 34 10.52 -8.82 11.27
CA ARG A 34 11.77 -8.64 12.05
C ARG A 34 12.98 -9.30 11.40
N PRO A 35 12.90 -10.58 10.96
CA PRO A 35 14.03 -11.23 10.30
C PRO A 35 14.41 -10.59 8.96
N SER A 36 13.48 -9.83 8.35
CA SER A 36 13.65 -9.14 7.07
C SER A 36 14.04 -7.67 7.21
N GLU A 37 14.74 -7.33 8.30
CA GLU A 37 15.35 -6.01 8.56
C GLU A 37 14.33 -4.87 8.73
N ILE A 38 13.11 -5.16 9.15
CA ILE A 38 12.20 -4.11 9.63
C ILE A 38 12.61 -3.76 11.06
N THR A 39 13.26 -2.61 11.22
CA THR A 39 13.87 -2.16 12.48
C THR A 39 13.10 -1.04 13.19
N ASP A 40 12.21 -0.33 12.48
CA ASP A 40 11.36 0.70 13.08
C ASP A 40 10.29 0.04 13.97
N SER A 41 10.50 0.11 15.29
CA SER A 41 9.60 -0.50 16.28
C SER A 41 8.16 0.04 16.21
N ARG A 42 7.98 1.29 15.77
CA ARG A 42 6.64 1.90 15.61
C ARG A 42 5.86 1.20 14.51
N ILE A 43 6.53 0.86 13.39
CA ILE A 43 5.92 0.13 12.26
C ILE A 43 5.55 -1.28 12.72
N LEU A 44 6.48 -1.99 13.36
CA LEU A 44 6.23 -3.34 13.88
C LEU A 44 5.06 -3.38 14.85
N ASP A 45 5.02 -2.44 15.80
CA ASP A 45 3.95 -2.35 16.79
C ASP A 45 2.59 -2.07 16.11
N LEU A 46 2.53 -1.12 15.18
CA LEU A 46 1.29 -0.82 14.46
C LEU A 46 0.81 -2.00 13.62
N MET A 47 1.70 -2.73 12.96
CA MET A 47 1.32 -3.89 12.16
C MET A 47 0.86 -5.08 13.00
N ARG A 48 1.21 -5.16 14.29
CA ARG A 48 0.61 -6.10 15.26
C ARG A 48 -0.84 -5.78 15.61
N HIS A 49 -1.24 -4.50 15.49
CA HIS A 49 -2.54 -4.05 16.00
C HIS A 49 -3.55 -3.71 14.90
N LEU A 50 -3.10 -3.39 13.67
CA LEU A 50 -4.00 -3.08 12.58
C LEU A 50 -4.53 -4.37 11.90
N PRO A 51 -5.85 -4.61 11.91
CA PRO A 51 -6.47 -5.83 11.38
C PRO A 51 -6.48 -5.80 9.85
N ARG A 52 -5.43 -6.36 9.25
CA ARG A 52 -5.23 -6.41 7.80
C ARG A 52 -6.30 -7.24 7.08
N GLU A 53 -6.88 -8.23 7.76
CA GLU A 53 -8.00 -9.03 7.28
C GLU A 53 -9.22 -8.19 6.91
N HIS A 54 -9.44 -7.04 7.54
CA HIS A 54 -10.54 -6.15 7.20
C HIS A 54 -10.31 -5.33 5.91
N CYS A 55 -9.13 -5.45 5.31
CA CYS A 55 -8.78 -4.79 4.05
C CYS A 55 -8.99 -5.68 2.82
N VAL A 56 -9.45 -6.91 2.98
CA VAL A 56 -9.70 -7.88 1.91
C VAL A 56 -11.09 -8.49 2.04
N ARG A 57 -11.53 -9.19 1.00
CA ARG A 57 -12.80 -9.92 1.03
C ARG A 57 -12.77 -11.04 2.08
N PRO A 58 -13.93 -11.45 2.62
CA PRO A 58 -14.02 -12.48 3.68
C PRO A 58 -13.36 -13.81 3.33
N ASP A 59 -13.42 -14.25 2.08
CA ASP A 59 -12.79 -15.48 1.59
C ASP A 59 -11.25 -15.42 1.60
N LEU A 60 -10.66 -14.24 1.75
CA LEU A 60 -9.21 -14.02 1.82
C LEU A 60 -8.71 -13.68 3.23
N HIS A 61 -9.59 -13.58 4.23
CA HIS A 61 -9.20 -13.18 5.59
C HIS A 61 -8.09 -14.08 6.15
N ASN A 62 -8.17 -15.41 5.93
CA ASN A 62 -7.18 -16.36 6.42
C ASN A 62 -5.79 -16.18 5.80
N ALA A 63 -5.71 -15.58 4.61
CA ALA A 63 -4.46 -15.30 3.92
C ALA A 63 -3.89 -13.89 4.21
N ALA A 64 -4.61 -13.06 4.98
CA ALA A 64 -4.26 -11.65 5.17
C ALA A 64 -2.86 -11.42 5.74
N TYR A 65 -2.32 -12.38 6.46
CA TYR A 65 -1.02 -12.31 7.14
C TYR A 65 0.07 -13.15 6.48
N ALA A 66 -0.27 -13.87 5.40
CA ALA A 66 0.74 -14.55 4.58
C ALA A 66 1.59 -13.53 3.81
N ASP A 67 2.85 -13.89 3.52
CA ASP A 67 3.75 -13.05 2.72
C ASP A 67 3.41 -13.13 1.23
N THR A 68 2.20 -12.74 0.90
CA THR A 68 1.66 -12.70 -0.47
C THR A 68 0.79 -11.48 -0.70
N SER A 69 0.73 -11.02 -1.94
CA SER A 69 -0.22 -9.97 -2.36
C SER A 69 -1.61 -10.57 -2.56
N LEU A 70 -2.63 -9.91 -2.05
CA LEU A 70 -4.01 -10.39 -2.12
C LEU A 70 -4.83 -9.58 -3.13
N PRO A 71 -5.61 -10.23 -4.01
CA PRO A 71 -6.42 -9.52 -5.00
C PRO A 71 -7.54 -8.73 -4.33
N LEU A 72 -7.76 -7.50 -4.81
CA LEU A 72 -8.85 -6.62 -4.39
C LEU A 72 -9.88 -6.47 -5.51
N THR A 73 -9.57 -5.65 -6.51
CA THR A 73 -10.32 -5.49 -7.75
C THR A 73 -9.40 -5.79 -8.95
N PRO A 74 -9.89 -5.90 -10.19
CA PRO A 74 -9.04 -6.18 -11.34
C PRO A 74 -7.84 -5.22 -11.43
N GLY A 75 -6.63 -5.79 -11.44
CA GLY A 75 -5.39 -5.02 -11.47
C GLY A 75 -4.99 -4.35 -10.15
N ARG A 76 -5.74 -4.57 -9.06
CA ARG A 76 -5.43 -4.01 -7.74
C ARG A 76 -5.22 -5.12 -6.71
N VAL A 77 -4.26 -4.91 -5.86
CA VAL A 77 -3.91 -5.85 -4.78
C VAL A 77 -3.71 -5.11 -3.46
N LEU A 78 -3.91 -5.80 -2.36
CA LEU A 78 -3.31 -5.44 -1.08
C LEU A 78 -1.89 -6.02 -1.11
N PRO A 79 -0.82 -5.20 -1.09
CA PRO A 79 0.55 -5.69 -1.18
C PRO A 79 0.89 -6.61 -0.01
N GLN A 80 1.82 -7.53 -0.19
CA GLN A 80 2.29 -8.41 0.91
C GLN A 80 2.77 -7.60 2.12
N PRO A 81 2.64 -8.15 3.35
CA PRO A 81 3.01 -7.43 4.58
C PRO A 81 4.44 -6.89 4.57
N LEU A 82 5.40 -7.72 4.14
CA LEU A 82 6.81 -7.34 4.11
C LEU A 82 7.07 -6.18 3.15
N LEU A 83 6.46 -6.17 1.95
CA LEU A 83 6.61 -5.07 1.01
C LEU A 83 6.07 -3.76 1.60
N THR A 84 4.88 -3.79 2.19
CA THR A 84 4.30 -2.63 2.86
C THR A 84 5.22 -2.10 3.96
N ALA A 85 5.73 -2.97 4.83
CA ALA A 85 6.63 -2.59 5.93
C ALA A 85 7.94 -1.96 5.41
N ARG A 86 8.57 -2.56 4.41
CA ARG A 86 9.82 -2.06 3.80
C ARG A 86 9.64 -0.69 3.14
N LEU A 87 8.55 -0.49 2.40
CA LEU A 87 8.27 0.80 1.77
C LEU A 87 7.92 1.88 2.79
N VAL A 88 7.11 1.57 3.81
CA VAL A 88 6.81 2.52 4.89
C VAL A 88 8.08 2.88 5.68
N GLN A 89 8.95 1.92 5.98
CA GLN A 89 10.25 2.19 6.61
C GLN A 89 11.14 3.06 5.71
N ALA A 90 11.20 2.79 4.40
CA ALA A 90 11.98 3.59 3.43
C ALA A 90 11.45 5.03 3.30
N ALA A 91 10.17 5.24 3.54
CA ALA A 91 9.55 6.57 3.57
C ALA A 91 10.05 7.42 4.75
N LYS A 92 10.63 6.82 5.79
CA LYS A 92 11.13 7.49 7.01
C LYS A 92 10.10 8.46 7.60
N PRO A 93 8.90 7.98 7.95
CA PRO A 93 7.80 8.82 8.38
C PRO A 93 8.09 9.52 9.70
N SER A 94 7.74 10.81 9.77
CA SER A 94 7.85 11.63 10.98
C SER A 94 6.49 12.24 11.32
N ALA A 95 6.16 12.29 12.60
CA ALA A 95 4.91 12.88 13.06
C ALA A 95 4.77 14.33 12.60
N GLY A 96 3.56 14.73 12.25
CA GLY A 96 3.23 16.06 11.74
C GLY A 96 3.44 16.26 10.22
N GLN A 97 4.19 15.37 9.54
CA GLN A 97 4.31 15.42 8.09
C GLN A 97 2.96 15.24 7.40
N HIS A 98 2.82 15.83 6.22
CA HIS A 98 1.66 15.62 5.35
C HIS A 98 2.02 14.61 4.26
N VAL A 99 1.27 13.51 4.18
CA VAL A 99 1.46 12.47 3.17
C VAL A 99 0.27 12.37 2.21
N LEU A 100 0.58 12.26 0.91
CA LEU A 100 -0.35 11.81 -0.12
C LEU A 100 -0.09 10.32 -0.38
N VAL A 101 -1.07 9.47 -0.10
CA VAL A 101 -1.05 8.06 -0.47
C VAL A 101 -1.80 7.89 -1.78
N VAL A 102 -1.08 7.63 -2.87
CA VAL A 102 -1.62 7.48 -4.22
C VAL A 102 -1.92 6.01 -4.48
N GLY A 103 -3.15 5.70 -4.85
CA GLY A 103 -3.63 4.34 -4.99
C GLY A 103 -3.87 3.69 -3.63
N ALA A 104 -4.53 4.41 -2.71
CA ALA A 104 -4.69 4.02 -1.31
C ALA A 104 -5.49 2.72 -1.08
N ALA A 105 -6.09 2.17 -2.13
CA ALA A 105 -6.83 0.91 -2.13
C ALA A 105 -7.84 0.84 -0.96
N THR A 106 -7.74 -0.19 -0.12
CA THR A 106 -8.59 -0.40 1.05
C THR A 106 -8.07 0.26 2.34
N GLY A 107 -7.08 1.17 2.23
CA GLY A 107 -6.70 2.09 3.29
C GLY A 107 -5.71 1.57 4.32
N TYR A 108 -5.17 0.37 4.19
CA TYR A 108 -4.24 -0.18 5.18
C TYR A 108 -3.00 0.71 5.37
N THR A 109 -2.33 1.06 4.28
CA THR A 109 -1.12 1.91 4.31
C THR A 109 -1.46 3.34 4.77
N ALA A 110 -2.61 3.88 4.38
CA ALA A 110 -3.08 5.18 4.85
C ALA A 110 -3.30 5.19 6.37
N ALA A 111 -3.89 4.11 6.92
CA ALA A 111 -4.05 3.96 8.36
C ALA A 111 -2.70 3.82 9.10
N LEU A 112 -1.73 3.09 8.53
CA LEU A 112 -0.38 3.03 9.09
C LEU A 112 0.25 4.41 9.22
N PHE A 113 0.24 5.23 8.16
CA PHE A 113 0.78 6.59 8.21
C PHE A 113 0.05 7.48 9.21
N ALA A 114 -1.29 7.42 9.26
CA ALA A 114 -2.06 8.19 10.21
C ALA A 114 -1.73 7.81 11.66
N ARG A 115 -1.58 6.52 11.95
CA ARG A 115 -1.18 6.01 13.27
C ARG A 115 0.28 6.30 13.63
N LEU A 116 1.15 6.53 12.63
CA LEU A 116 2.51 7.07 12.82
C LEU A 116 2.51 8.58 13.06
N GLY A 117 1.35 9.23 13.11
CA GLY A 117 1.20 10.65 13.43
C GLY A 117 1.28 11.59 12.24
N LEU A 118 1.15 11.09 11.01
CA LEU A 118 1.11 11.94 9.81
C LEU A 118 -0.33 12.44 9.54
N ARG A 119 -0.44 13.58 8.90
CA ARG A 119 -1.68 14.03 8.22
C ARG A 119 -1.76 13.29 6.89
N VAL A 120 -2.83 12.55 6.65
CA VAL A 120 -2.95 11.65 5.51
C VAL A 120 -4.07 12.09 4.57
N THR A 121 -3.72 12.30 3.31
CA THR A 121 -4.63 12.36 2.18
C THR A 121 -4.53 11.05 1.40
N ALA A 122 -5.60 10.27 1.34
CA ALA A 122 -5.71 9.01 0.64
C ALA A 122 -6.40 9.24 -0.72
N LEU A 123 -5.67 9.15 -1.82
CA LEU A 123 -6.18 9.29 -3.18
C LEU A 123 -6.42 7.91 -3.81
N GLU A 124 -7.64 7.68 -4.27
CA GLU A 124 -8.04 6.45 -4.95
C GLU A 124 -9.00 6.76 -6.10
N SER A 125 -8.94 5.99 -7.18
CA SER A 125 -9.82 6.14 -8.34
C SER A 125 -11.02 5.18 -8.30
N ASP A 126 -10.88 4.02 -7.66
CA ASP A 126 -11.89 2.98 -7.57
C ASP A 126 -12.84 3.23 -6.39
N ILE A 127 -14.13 3.41 -6.69
CA ILE A 127 -15.13 3.74 -5.67
C ILE A 127 -15.38 2.59 -4.67
N GLU A 128 -15.27 1.34 -5.10
CA GLU A 128 -15.46 0.18 -4.21
C GLU A 128 -14.32 0.09 -3.20
N LEU A 129 -13.08 0.34 -3.65
CA LEU A 129 -11.92 0.41 -2.76
C LEU A 129 -12.03 1.57 -1.78
N ILE A 130 -12.50 2.74 -2.24
CA ILE A 130 -12.74 3.91 -1.36
C ILE A 130 -13.75 3.58 -0.27
N GLN A 131 -14.85 2.91 -0.61
CA GLN A 131 -15.89 2.56 0.37
C GLN A 131 -15.33 1.63 1.46
N THR A 132 -14.62 0.59 1.06
CA THR A 132 -13.95 -0.32 2.00
C THR A 132 -12.90 0.41 2.84
N GLY A 133 -12.07 1.24 2.20
CA GLY A 133 -11.03 2.01 2.88
C GLY A 133 -11.57 3.05 3.85
N LYS A 134 -12.66 3.73 3.51
CA LYS A 134 -13.35 4.65 4.43
C LYS A 134 -13.89 3.91 5.66
N ALA A 135 -14.52 2.76 5.47
CA ALA A 135 -15.02 1.94 6.58
C ALA A 135 -13.87 1.47 7.49
N PHE A 136 -12.78 0.98 6.90
CA PHE A 136 -11.59 0.57 7.64
C PHE A 136 -10.96 1.75 8.40
N CYS A 137 -10.73 2.88 7.73
CA CYS A 137 -10.13 4.05 8.36
C CYS A 137 -11.05 4.67 9.42
N ALA A 138 -12.37 4.67 9.26
CA ALA A 138 -13.29 5.15 10.28
C ALA A 138 -13.11 4.42 11.62
N ALA A 139 -12.81 3.12 11.57
CA ALA A 139 -12.60 2.30 12.76
C ALA A 139 -11.16 2.44 13.34
N HIS A 140 -10.14 2.62 12.48
CA HIS A 140 -8.73 2.45 12.90
C HIS A 140 -7.88 3.72 12.77
N ALA A 141 -8.25 4.66 11.92
CA ALA A 141 -7.51 5.89 11.63
C ALA A 141 -8.47 7.00 11.11
N PRO A 142 -9.40 7.50 11.94
CA PRO A 142 -10.49 8.40 11.50
C PRO A 142 -10.01 9.76 10.98
N SER A 143 -8.74 10.11 11.16
CA SER A 143 -8.14 11.35 10.65
C SER A 143 -7.74 11.28 9.18
N VAL A 144 -7.84 10.13 8.50
CA VAL A 144 -7.53 9.98 7.07
C VAL A 144 -8.56 10.71 6.22
N VAL A 145 -8.09 11.63 5.38
CA VAL A 145 -8.92 12.35 4.41
C VAL A 145 -8.90 11.61 3.09
N TRP A 146 -10.09 11.23 2.58
CA TRP A 146 -10.21 10.50 1.33
C TRP A 146 -10.58 11.43 0.18
N LYS A 147 -9.86 11.27 -0.93
CA LYS A 147 -10.10 11.93 -2.22
C LYS A 147 -10.35 10.88 -3.29
N GLN A 148 -11.38 11.10 -4.10
CA GLN A 148 -11.63 10.32 -5.30
C GLN A 148 -11.13 11.09 -6.51
N GLY A 149 -10.27 10.49 -7.33
CA GLY A 149 -9.76 11.15 -8.52
C GLY A 149 -8.74 10.33 -9.30
N PRO A 150 -8.32 10.85 -10.46
CA PRO A 150 -7.28 10.22 -11.27
C PRO A 150 -5.95 10.16 -10.52
N LEU A 151 -5.38 8.97 -10.39
CA LEU A 151 -4.12 8.79 -9.65
C LEU A 151 -2.96 9.57 -10.28
N SER A 152 -2.98 9.76 -11.61
CA SER A 152 -1.95 10.47 -12.36
C SER A 152 -1.91 11.99 -12.14
N GLN A 153 -2.90 12.57 -11.44
CA GLN A 153 -2.98 14.00 -11.18
C GLN A 153 -2.62 14.38 -9.74
N GLY A 154 -2.53 13.40 -8.83
CA GLY A 154 -2.35 13.69 -7.40
C GLY A 154 -3.56 14.39 -6.81
N ASP A 155 -3.33 15.18 -5.75
CA ASP A 155 -4.33 16.06 -5.15
C ASP A 155 -3.71 17.44 -4.88
N ALA A 156 -3.97 18.38 -5.79
CA ALA A 156 -3.44 19.74 -5.70
C ALA A 156 -4.14 20.59 -4.64
N GLU A 157 -5.37 20.24 -4.27
CA GLU A 157 -6.17 21.01 -3.32
C GLU A 157 -5.56 21.00 -1.91
N SER A 158 -5.01 19.85 -1.50
CA SER A 158 -4.40 19.68 -0.17
C SER A 158 -2.87 19.78 -0.19
N ALA A 159 -2.25 20.03 -1.36
CA ALA A 159 -0.79 20.22 -1.47
C ALA A 159 -0.32 21.49 -0.70
N PRO A 160 0.97 21.60 -0.31
CA PRO A 160 2.06 20.65 -0.62
C PRO A 160 2.17 19.48 0.37
N TYR A 161 2.85 18.41 -0.08
CA TYR A 161 3.08 17.19 0.70
C TYR A 161 4.56 17.04 1.08
N ASP A 162 4.83 16.56 2.28
CA ASP A 162 6.19 16.18 2.72
C ASP A 162 6.58 14.79 2.22
N LEU A 163 5.57 13.95 1.98
CA LEU A 163 5.70 12.61 1.45
C LEU A 163 4.65 12.33 0.39
N ILE A 164 5.06 11.82 -0.77
CA ILE A 164 4.18 11.20 -1.75
C ILE A 164 4.50 9.72 -1.77
N TYR A 165 3.52 8.89 -1.44
CA TYR A 165 3.67 7.44 -1.38
C TYR A 165 2.77 6.78 -2.42
N PHE A 166 3.36 5.98 -3.30
CA PHE A 166 2.62 5.17 -4.27
C PHE A 166 2.38 3.76 -3.69
N ASP A 167 1.13 3.43 -3.42
CA ASP A 167 0.73 2.10 -2.90
C ASP A 167 0.51 1.10 -4.06
N GLY A 168 1.54 0.94 -4.86
CA GLY A 168 1.61 0.12 -6.06
C GLY A 168 2.75 0.55 -6.97
N CYS A 169 2.81 -0.04 -8.17
CA CYS A 169 3.86 0.24 -9.14
C CYS A 169 3.46 1.37 -10.09
N ILE A 170 4.44 2.19 -10.51
CA ILE A 170 4.30 3.23 -11.53
C ILE A 170 5.35 3.01 -12.62
N ALA A 171 5.07 3.45 -13.86
CA ALA A 171 6.03 3.35 -14.96
C ALA A 171 6.98 4.57 -15.06
N ALA A 172 6.55 5.71 -14.53
CA ALA A 172 7.34 6.93 -14.45
C ALA A 172 6.82 7.82 -13.32
N LEU A 173 7.66 8.72 -12.81
CA LEU A 173 7.21 9.73 -11.85
C LEU A 173 6.25 10.71 -12.53
N PRO A 174 4.98 10.80 -12.09
CA PRO A 174 4.01 11.74 -12.66
C PRO A 174 4.43 13.20 -12.46
N ALA A 175 4.06 14.07 -13.39
CA ALA A 175 4.41 15.49 -13.36
C ALA A 175 3.91 16.21 -12.09
N PHE A 176 2.77 15.77 -11.52
CA PHE A 176 2.23 16.38 -10.31
C PHE A 176 3.18 16.28 -9.11
N CYS A 177 4.05 15.26 -9.06
CA CYS A 177 5.03 15.12 -7.98
C CYS A 177 5.93 16.38 -7.86
N ALA A 178 6.31 16.96 -9.00
CA ALA A 178 7.11 18.19 -8.98
C ALA A 178 6.32 19.42 -8.50
N ALA A 179 5.03 19.47 -8.73
CA ALA A 179 4.18 20.60 -8.33
C ALA A 179 3.70 20.50 -6.87
N GLN A 180 3.47 19.25 -6.40
CA GLN A 180 2.77 19.01 -5.13
C GLN A 180 3.70 18.59 -3.97
N LEU A 181 4.98 18.28 -4.23
CA LEU A 181 5.94 17.93 -3.19
C LEU A 181 6.63 19.18 -2.62
N THR A 182 6.81 19.24 -1.30
CA THR A 182 7.60 20.28 -0.64
C THR A 182 9.07 20.26 -1.11
N GLY A 183 9.82 21.34 -0.86
CA GLY A 183 11.24 21.44 -1.24
C GLY A 183 12.14 20.35 -0.63
N HIS A 184 11.77 19.85 0.54
CA HIS A 184 12.49 18.80 1.28
C HIS A 184 11.71 17.47 1.32
N GLY A 185 10.63 17.37 0.54
CA GLY A 185 9.77 16.20 0.50
C GLY A 185 10.44 15.00 -0.16
N ARG A 186 9.82 13.86 0.04
CA ARG A 186 10.26 12.56 -0.47
C ARG A 186 9.14 11.87 -1.23
N ILE A 187 9.52 11.08 -2.24
CA ILE A 187 8.62 10.18 -2.96
C ILE A 187 9.10 8.76 -2.71
N VAL A 188 8.18 7.84 -2.43
CA VAL A 188 8.47 6.40 -2.25
C VAL A 188 7.41 5.57 -2.96
N GLY A 189 7.80 4.46 -3.54
CA GLY A 189 6.91 3.52 -4.22
C GLY A 189 7.68 2.45 -4.97
N LEU A 190 7.02 1.81 -5.93
CA LEU A 190 7.65 0.90 -6.90
C LEU A 190 7.69 1.56 -8.28
N LEU A 191 8.81 1.44 -8.97
CA LEU A 191 9.04 1.98 -10.30
C LEU A 191 9.44 0.86 -11.26
N GLN A 192 8.74 0.73 -12.36
CA GLN A 192 9.07 -0.18 -13.43
C GLN A 192 9.40 0.59 -14.70
N THR A 193 10.67 0.65 -15.08
CA THR A 193 11.12 1.33 -16.29
C THR A 193 11.28 0.32 -17.44
N GLY A 194 10.55 0.53 -18.53
CA GLY A 194 10.60 -0.36 -19.69
C GLY A 194 10.15 -1.79 -19.35
N HIS A 195 11.00 -2.78 -19.67
CA HIS A 195 10.74 -4.20 -19.42
C HIS A 195 11.49 -4.74 -18.18
N SER A 196 12.07 -3.87 -17.35
CA SER A 196 12.74 -4.30 -16.12
C SER A 196 11.74 -4.83 -15.09
N LEU A 197 12.27 -5.56 -14.10
CA LEU A 197 11.49 -5.87 -12.90
C LEU A 197 11.23 -4.57 -12.12
N PRO A 198 10.09 -4.45 -11.45
CA PRO A 198 9.82 -3.30 -10.60
C PRO A 198 10.82 -3.24 -9.43
N GLU A 199 11.29 -2.02 -9.14
CA GLU A 199 12.16 -1.73 -8.01
C GLU A 199 11.49 -0.74 -7.07
N ALA A 200 11.62 -1.00 -5.77
CA ALA A 200 11.31 0.01 -4.77
C ALA A 200 12.28 1.18 -4.92
N PHE A 201 11.79 2.40 -4.80
CA PHE A 201 12.60 3.59 -4.94
C PHE A 201 12.29 4.64 -3.88
N SER A 202 13.26 5.50 -3.64
CA SER A 202 13.08 6.79 -2.97
C SER A 202 13.56 7.90 -3.89
N ALA A 203 12.78 8.97 -4.01
CA ALA A 203 13.18 10.12 -4.80
C ALA A 203 13.08 11.41 -3.97
N VAL A 204 14.04 12.30 -4.11
CA VAL A 204 14.12 13.60 -3.43
C VAL A 204 14.55 14.69 -4.40
N ARG A 205 14.21 15.94 -4.09
CA ARG A 205 14.81 17.07 -4.81
C ARG A 205 16.27 17.24 -4.38
N GLU A 206 17.14 17.47 -5.34
CA GLU A 206 18.54 17.75 -5.08
C GLU A 206 18.93 19.05 -5.78
N PRO A 207 19.42 20.07 -5.04
CA PRO A 207 19.89 21.32 -5.63
C PRO A 207 20.99 21.05 -6.66
N GLY A 208 20.87 21.64 -7.85
CA GLY A 208 21.86 21.47 -8.92
C GLY A 208 21.71 20.19 -9.75
N TYR A 209 20.74 19.33 -9.44
CA TYR A 209 20.45 18.15 -10.26
C TYR A 209 19.67 18.56 -11.51
N SER A 210 20.05 18.01 -12.68
CA SER A 210 19.45 18.37 -13.98
C SER A 210 18.02 17.91 -14.18
N LYS A 211 17.58 16.90 -13.40
CA LYS A 211 16.20 16.39 -13.41
C LYS A 211 15.46 16.86 -12.16
N PRO A 212 14.11 16.86 -12.15
CA PRO A 212 13.32 17.29 -11.00
C PRO A 212 13.62 16.51 -9.71
N PHE A 213 14.00 15.25 -9.84
CA PHE A 213 14.27 14.36 -8.72
C PHE A 213 15.50 13.50 -8.96
N ARG A 214 16.28 13.28 -7.90
CA ARG A 214 17.23 12.18 -7.81
C ARG A 214 16.48 10.94 -7.31
N VAL A 215 16.45 9.91 -8.13
CA VAL A 215 15.83 8.61 -7.82
C VAL A 215 16.91 7.65 -7.36
N THR A 216 16.70 7.02 -6.21
CA THR A 216 17.60 6.01 -5.64
C THR A 216 16.84 4.68 -5.58
N PRO A 217 17.28 3.63 -6.28
CA PRO A 217 16.71 2.29 -6.14
C PRO A 217 17.03 1.72 -4.76
N LEU A 218 16.13 0.88 -4.23
CA LEU A 218 16.25 0.32 -2.89
C LEU A 218 16.32 -1.21 -2.90
N PHE A 219 15.32 -1.86 -3.49
CA PHE A 219 15.23 -3.32 -3.58
C PHE A 219 14.22 -3.73 -4.66
N GLU A 220 14.38 -4.91 -5.23
CA GLU A 220 13.42 -5.50 -6.17
C GLU A 220 12.15 -5.95 -5.43
N ALA A 221 11.00 -5.71 -6.05
CA ALA A 221 9.70 -6.14 -5.54
C ALA A 221 8.68 -6.17 -6.69
N GLN A 222 7.57 -6.88 -6.49
CA GLN A 222 6.53 -7.00 -7.50
C GLN A 222 5.20 -6.45 -6.98
N ALA A 223 4.58 -5.60 -7.79
CA ALA A 223 3.18 -5.18 -7.65
C ALA A 223 2.65 -4.81 -9.04
N PRO A 224 1.33 -4.90 -9.27
CA PRO A 224 0.73 -4.43 -10.51
C PRO A 224 0.90 -2.92 -10.66
N LEU A 225 0.95 -2.46 -11.92
CA LEU A 225 0.91 -1.04 -12.23
C LEU A 225 -0.41 -0.43 -11.73
N LEU A 226 -0.30 0.72 -11.12
CA LEU A 226 -1.47 1.49 -10.73
C LEU A 226 -2.25 1.95 -11.97
N PRO A 227 -3.58 2.04 -11.89
CA PRO A 227 -4.40 2.53 -13.00
C PRO A 227 -3.93 3.91 -13.48
N SER A 228 -3.89 4.10 -14.80
CA SER A 228 -3.43 5.34 -15.46
C SER A 228 -1.96 5.72 -15.18
N MET A 229 -1.15 4.79 -14.64
CA MET A 229 0.28 4.96 -14.41
C MET A 229 1.13 4.10 -15.34
N ALA A 230 0.50 3.38 -16.28
CA ALA A 230 1.19 2.72 -17.38
C ALA A 230 1.73 3.78 -18.38
N PRO A 231 2.82 3.49 -19.12
CA PRO A 231 3.25 4.33 -20.22
C PRO A 231 2.11 4.50 -21.21
N GLU A 232 1.93 5.71 -21.74
CA GLU A 232 1.07 5.86 -22.91
C GLU A 232 1.63 4.96 -24.02
N SER A 233 0.80 4.05 -24.55
CA SER A 233 1.18 3.20 -25.66
C SER A 233 1.36 4.10 -26.89
N SER A 234 2.59 4.53 -27.16
CA SER A 234 2.95 5.17 -28.41
C SER A 234 2.98 4.08 -29.49
N PHE A 235 1.84 3.83 -30.14
CA PHE A 235 1.84 3.18 -31.44
C PHE A 235 2.37 4.18 -32.44
N SER A 236 3.67 4.11 -32.77
CA SER A 236 4.18 4.70 -34.00
C SER A 236 4.03 3.65 -35.10
N PHE A 237 3.15 3.93 -36.07
CA PHE A 237 3.05 3.20 -37.32
C PHE A 237 4.19 3.62 -38.24
#